data_d5be65c4f9445ccbfbedcf9a7ca87491
#
_entry.id   d5be65c4f9445ccbfbedcf9a7ca87491
#
_cell.length_a   1.000
_cell.length_b   1.000
_cell.length_c   1.000
_cell.angle_alpha   90.00
_cell.angle_beta   90.00
_cell.angle_gamma   90.00
#
_symmetry.space_group_name_H-M   'P 1'
#
loop_
_entity.id
_entity.type
_entity.pdbx_description
1 polymer ?
#
loop_
_entity_poly.entity_id
_entity_poly.type
_entity_poly.pdbx_seq_one_letter_code
_entity_poly.pdbx_strand_id
1 'polypeptide(L)'
;MTAPKGYSARQIRLHWIVTALIVLQFLLHDPMSEAWDLIEDGQSPSFHWLVLSHVIGGALILIFALWRLALRATRGVPPPPDAEPPLLRRAAHFGHLALYALMIAMPLSGMAAWFGGIDPAAEAHEVMKVALLALVAAHVLAALWHQLWLKDGLLLRMKRPLD
;
A
#
# COMPACT_ATOMS: atom_id res chain seq x y z
N MET A 1 -2.63 24.75 13.46
CA MET A 1 -1.48 23.90 13.81
C MET A 1 -0.40 24.08 12.75
N THR A 2 0.84 24.33 13.11
CA THR A 2 1.97 24.42 12.17
C THR A 2 2.26 23.03 11.59
N ALA A 3 2.57 22.96 10.28
CA ALA A 3 2.94 21.71 9.63
C ALA A 3 4.19 21.09 10.31
N PRO A 4 4.24 19.75 10.48
CA PRO A 4 5.38 19.10 11.10
C PRO A 4 6.64 19.25 10.25
N LYS A 5 7.81 19.38 10.89
CA LYS A 5 9.12 19.49 10.21
C LYS A 5 9.54 18.18 9.50
N GLY A 6 9.02 17.04 9.96
CA GLY A 6 9.30 15.73 9.41
C GLY A 6 8.29 14.67 9.84
N TYR A 7 8.51 13.45 9.38
CA TYR A 7 7.70 12.29 9.80
C TYR A 7 8.13 11.79 11.16
N SER A 8 7.16 11.34 11.96
CA SER A 8 7.44 10.67 13.24
C SER A 8 8.01 9.27 13.04
N ALA A 9 8.69 8.76 14.06
CA ALA A 9 9.17 7.39 14.06
C ALA A 9 8.06 6.36 13.82
N ARG A 10 6.82 6.63 14.30
CA ARG A 10 5.65 5.78 14.06
C ARG A 10 5.22 5.80 12.58
N GLN A 11 5.14 6.97 11.96
CA GLN A 11 4.79 7.10 10.54
C GLN A 11 5.81 6.39 9.64
N ILE A 12 7.11 6.52 9.94
CA ILE A 12 8.20 5.84 9.21
C ILE A 12 8.11 4.33 9.38
N ARG A 13 7.99 3.82 10.62
CA ARG A 13 7.89 2.39 10.87
C ARG A 13 6.69 1.76 10.18
N LEU A 14 5.50 2.36 10.30
CA LEU A 14 4.30 1.87 9.61
C LEU A 14 4.42 1.91 8.09
N HIS A 15 5.13 2.89 7.52
CA HIS A 15 5.40 2.91 6.08
C HIS A 15 6.20 1.67 5.67
N TRP A 16 7.31 1.39 6.32
CA TRP A 16 8.18 0.28 5.96
C TRP A 16 7.54 -1.09 6.25
N ILE A 17 6.75 -1.22 7.32
CA ILE A 17 5.99 -2.45 7.61
C ILE A 17 4.97 -2.71 6.49
N VAL A 18 4.18 -1.70 6.10
CA VAL A 18 3.21 -1.85 4.99
C VAL A 18 3.92 -2.15 3.67
N THR A 19 5.05 -1.50 3.39
CA THR A 19 5.86 -1.79 2.20
C THR A 19 6.31 -3.25 2.17
N ALA A 20 6.85 -3.75 3.28
CA ALA A 20 7.28 -5.16 3.38
C ALA A 20 6.10 -6.12 3.20
N LEU A 21 4.95 -5.84 3.83
CA LEU A 21 3.75 -6.66 3.67
C LEU A 21 3.27 -6.68 2.22
N ILE A 22 3.22 -5.53 1.53
CA ILE A 22 2.82 -5.47 0.12
C ILE A 22 3.78 -6.30 -0.75
N VAL A 23 5.09 -6.17 -0.56
CA VAL A 23 6.08 -6.97 -1.29
C VAL A 23 5.85 -8.47 -1.06
N LEU A 24 5.64 -8.89 0.19
CA LEU A 24 5.36 -10.29 0.51
C LEU A 24 4.08 -10.79 -0.14
N GLN A 25 3.01 -10.00 -0.21
CA GLN A 25 1.77 -10.37 -0.88
C GLN A 25 1.98 -10.68 -2.37
N PHE A 26 2.82 -9.90 -3.06
CA PHE A 26 3.14 -10.17 -4.45
C PHE A 26 4.08 -11.37 -4.64
N LEU A 27 5.07 -11.54 -3.78
CA LEU A 27 6.03 -12.65 -3.87
C LEU A 27 5.40 -14.02 -3.52
N LEU A 28 4.38 -14.04 -2.66
CA LEU A 28 3.76 -15.26 -2.15
C LEU A 28 2.33 -15.43 -2.71
N HIS A 29 2.07 -14.92 -3.91
CA HIS A 29 0.72 -14.87 -4.49
C HIS A 29 0.24 -16.22 -5.04
N ASP A 30 1.11 -17.02 -5.66
CA ASP A 30 0.74 -18.19 -6.46
C ASP A 30 -0.18 -19.18 -5.72
N PRO A 31 0.10 -19.59 -4.45
CA PRO A 31 -0.78 -20.48 -3.73
C PRO A 31 -2.20 -19.94 -3.47
N MET A 32 -2.34 -18.62 -3.44
CA MET A 32 -3.65 -17.97 -3.28
C MET A 32 -4.45 -18.05 -4.59
N SER A 33 -3.79 -17.85 -5.75
CA SER A 33 -4.41 -18.02 -7.06
C SER A 33 -4.86 -19.49 -7.27
N GLU A 34 -3.97 -20.46 -7.00
CA GLU A 34 -4.30 -21.88 -7.10
C GLU A 34 -5.50 -22.28 -6.22
N ALA A 35 -5.57 -21.72 -5.00
CA ALA A 35 -6.69 -21.96 -4.10
C ALA A 35 -8.00 -21.34 -4.61
N TRP A 36 -7.91 -20.18 -5.27
CA TRP A 36 -9.07 -19.54 -5.87
C TRP A 36 -9.58 -20.30 -7.10
N ASP A 37 -8.70 -20.76 -7.98
CA ASP A 37 -9.04 -21.56 -9.15
C ASP A 37 -9.81 -22.84 -8.73
N LEU A 38 -9.40 -23.50 -7.63
CA LEU A 38 -10.13 -24.65 -7.09
C LEU A 38 -11.55 -24.29 -6.63
N ILE A 39 -11.74 -23.11 -6.04
CA ILE A 39 -13.07 -22.64 -5.61
C ILE A 39 -13.96 -22.38 -6.85
N GLU A 40 -13.44 -21.76 -7.91
CA GLU A 40 -14.17 -21.52 -9.16
C GLU A 40 -14.58 -22.83 -9.83
N ASP A 41 -13.76 -23.89 -9.72
CA ASP A 41 -14.08 -25.26 -10.19
C ASP A 41 -15.05 -26.01 -9.26
N GLY A 42 -15.60 -25.38 -8.23
CA GLY A 42 -16.52 -25.98 -7.27
C GLY A 42 -15.87 -26.94 -6.29
N GLN A 43 -14.54 -26.90 -6.16
CA GLN A 43 -13.75 -27.72 -5.25
C GLN A 43 -13.45 -26.97 -3.96
N SER A 44 -13.13 -27.69 -2.90
CA SER A 44 -12.67 -27.07 -1.63
C SER A 44 -11.15 -27.11 -1.57
N PRO A 45 -10.46 -25.97 -1.51
CA PRO A 45 -9.01 -25.95 -1.37
C PRO A 45 -8.60 -26.57 -0.02
N SER A 46 -7.53 -27.35 -0.04
CA SER A 46 -6.92 -27.86 1.19
C SER A 46 -6.25 -26.71 1.97
N PHE A 47 -6.12 -26.89 3.29
CA PHE A 47 -5.40 -25.91 4.10
C PHE A 47 -3.96 -25.72 3.60
N HIS A 48 -3.61 -24.45 3.33
CA HIS A 48 -2.25 -24.06 2.96
C HIS A 48 -1.83 -22.81 3.73
N TRP A 49 -0.69 -22.88 4.42
CA TRP A 49 -0.23 -21.79 5.29
C TRP A 49 0.07 -20.49 4.53
N LEU A 50 0.46 -20.55 3.24
CA LEU A 50 0.67 -19.36 2.41
C LEU A 50 -0.64 -18.66 2.04
N VAL A 51 -1.73 -19.42 1.82
CA VAL A 51 -3.08 -18.86 1.64
C VAL A 51 -3.50 -18.11 2.91
N LEU A 52 -3.32 -18.74 4.08
CA LEU A 52 -3.60 -18.09 5.36
C LEU A 52 -2.75 -16.83 5.56
N SER A 53 -1.46 -16.88 5.18
CA SER A 53 -0.57 -15.71 5.29
C SER A 53 -0.99 -14.57 4.37
N HIS A 54 -1.53 -14.85 3.18
CA HIS A 54 -2.10 -13.86 2.28
C HIS A 54 -3.31 -13.17 2.92
N VAL A 55 -4.25 -13.93 3.46
CA VAL A 55 -5.45 -13.39 4.13
C VAL A 55 -5.08 -12.53 5.34
N ILE A 56 -4.20 -13.03 6.22
CA ILE A 56 -3.74 -12.29 7.40
C ILE A 56 -2.94 -11.04 6.99
N GLY A 57 -2.04 -11.18 6.02
CA GLY A 57 -1.24 -10.07 5.52
C GLY A 57 -2.10 -8.96 4.91
N GLY A 58 -3.14 -9.31 4.14
CA GLY A 58 -4.13 -8.36 3.63
C GLY A 58 -4.87 -7.62 4.75
N ALA A 59 -5.32 -8.33 5.78
CA ALA A 59 -5.97 -7.72 6.94
C ALA A 59 -5.02 -6.76 7.70
N LEU A 60 -3.75 -7.14 7.86
CA LEU A 60 -2.73 -6.27 8.47
C LEU A 60 -2.44 -5.03 7.63
N ILE A 61 -2.38 -5.14 6.30
CA ILE A 61 -2.25 -3.99 5.39
C ILE A 61 -3.41 -3.02 5.60
N LEU A 62 -4.65 -3.51 5.66
CA LEU A 62 -5.83 -2.70 5.91
C LEU A 62 -5.72 -1.94 7.24
N ILE A 63 -5.44 -2.64 8.33
CA ILE A 63 -5.32 -2.05 9.68
C ILE A 63 -4.22 -0.97 9.69
N PHE A 64 -3.06 -1.27 9.15
CA PHE A 64 -1.95 -0.33 9.16
C PHE A 64 -2.14 0.83 8.17
N ALA A 65 -2.83 0.63 7.04
CA ALA A 65 -3.20 1.71 6.13
C ALA A 65 -4.16 2.70 6.80
N LEU A 66 -5.18 2.20 7.51
CA LEU A 66 -6.11 3.02 8.29
C LEU A 66 -5.37 3.77 9.42
N TRP A 67 -4.47 3.11 10.13
CA TRP A 67 -3.67 3.77 11.16
C TRP A 67 -2.75 4.85 10.58
N ARG A 68 -2.11 4.60 9.44
CA ARG A 68 -1.32 5.62 8.74
C ARG A 68 -2.17 6.80 8.30
N LEU A 69 -3.39 6.55 7.82
CA LEU A 69 -4.33 7.59 7.42
C LEU A 69 -4.76 8.43 8.64
N ALA A 70 -5.04 7.80 9.78
CA ALA A 70 -5.34 8.49 11.03
C ALA A 70 -4.16 9.37 11.50
N LEU A 71 -2.93 8.86 11.45
CA LEU A 71 -1.74 9.65 11.78
C LEU A 71 -1.53 10.81 10.79
N ARG A 72 -1.83 10.63 9.51
CA ARG A 72 -1.81 11.69 8.51
C ARG A 72 -2.83 12.79 8.82
N ALA A 73 -4.03 12.41 9.25
CA ALA A 73 -5.11 13.36 9.57
C ALA A 73 -4.84 14.12 10.88
N THR A 74 -4.32 13.44 11.91
CA THR A 74 -4.17 14.01 13.26
C THR A 74 -2.84 14.76 13.44
N ARG A 75 -1.74 14.22 12.93
CA ARG A 75 -0.41 14.82 13.05
C ARG A 75 -0.05 15.70 11.83
N GLY A 76 -0.59 15.37 10.67
CA GLY A 76 -0.20 15.96 9.40
C GLY A 76 1.02 15.27 8.76
N VAL A 77 1.48 15.86 7.67
CA VAL A 77 2.65 15.44 6.90
C VAL A 77 3.56 16.66 6.64
N PRO A 78 4.88 16.47 6.53
CA PRO A 78 5.78 17.56 6.19
C PRO A 78 5.44 18.12 4.80
N PRO A 79 5.65 19.42 4.56
CA PRO A 79 5.40 20.02 3.27
C PRO A 79 6.34 19.43 2.19
N PRO A 80 5.91 19.44 0.92
CA PRO A 80 6.78 19.07 -0.20
C PRO A 80 8.01 20.00 -0.26
N PRO A 81 9.07 19.62 -0.98
CA PRO A 81 10.21 20.50 -1.21
C PRO A 81 9.79 21.83 -1.86
N ASP A 82 10.40 22.94 -1.44
CA ASP A 82 10.01 24.28 -1.94
C ASP A 82 10.21 24.43 -3.45
N ALA A 83 11.25 23.81 -3.99
CA ALA A 83 11.60 23.84 -5.40
C ALA A 83 10.72 22.95 -6.29
N GLU A 84 9.78 22.17 -5.71
CA GLU A 84 8.97 21.23 -6.48
C GLU A 84 7.87 21.96 -7.28
N PRO A 85 7.75 21.71 -8.61
CA PRO A 85 6.72 22.32 -9.44
C PRO A 85 5.29 22.00 -8.96
N PRO A 86 4.33 22.92 -9.10
CA PRO A 86 2.95 22.72 -8.62
C PRO A 86 2.26 21.47 -9.19
N LEU A 87 2.57 21.12 -10.45
CA LEU A 87 2.02 19.93 -11.09
C LEU A 87 2.50 18.65 -10.40
N LEU A 88 3.79 18.56 -10.08
CA LEU A 88 4.37 17.40 -9.39
C LEU A 88 3.86 17.28 -7.95
N ARG A 89 3.68 18.41 -7.25
CA ARG A 89 3.03 18.41 -5.92
C ARG A 89 1.62 17.81 -5.97
N ARG A 90 0.82 18.20 -6.99
CA ARG A 90 -0.53 17.62 -7.19
C ARG A 90 -0.47 16.15 -7.53
N ALA A 91 0.42 15.75 -8.45
CA ALA A 91 0.62 14.36 -8.82
C ALA A 91 1.02 13.50 -7.61
N ALA A 92 1.95 13.96 -6.78
CA ALA A 92 2.34 13.30 -5.54
C ALA A 92 1.16 13.20 -4.54
N HIS A 93 0.37 14.26 -4.39
CA HIS A 93 -0.80 14.26 -3.52
C HIS A 93 -1.83 13.20 -3.95
N PHE A 94 -2.24 13.22 -5.21
CA PHE A 94 -3.22 12.28 -5.75
C PHE A 94 -2.67 10.85 -5.83
N GLY A 95 -1.37 10.68 -6.14
CA GLY A 95 -0.71 9.37 -6.12
C GLY A 95 -0.75 8.73 -4.72
N HIS A 96 -0.45 9.50 -3.67
CA HIS A 96 -0.58 8.99 -2.30
C HIS A 96 -2.03 8.69 -1.92
N LEU A 97 -2.99 9.53 -2.34
CA LEU A 97 -4.42 9.27 -2.09
C LEU A 97 -4.88 7.98 -2.76
N ALA A 98 -4.49 7.77 -4.03
CA ALA A 98 -4.79 6.55 -4.78
C ALA A 98 -4.15 5.31 -4.13
N LEU A 99 -2.90 5.40 -3.66
CA LEU A 99 -2.26 4.32 -2.89
C LEU A 99 -3.04 3.98 -1.62
N TYR A 100 -3.49 4.97 -0.84
CA TYR A 100 -4.33 4.71 0.33
C TYR A 100 -5.67 4.08 -0.05
N ALA A 101 -6.32 4.58 -1.09
CA ALA A 101 -7.60 4.02 -1.56
C ALA A 101 -7.44 2.55 -1.95
N LEU A 102 -6.39 2.19 -2.69
CA LEU A 102 -6.15 0.80 -3.08
C LEU A 102 -5.73 -0.08 -1.89
N MET A 103 -4.89 0.41 -0.98
CA MET A 103 -4.52 -0.34 0.23
C MET A 103 -5.73 -0.64 1.16
N ILE A 104 -6.82 0.09 1.01
CA ILE A 104 -8.08 -0.16 1.74
C ILE A 104 -9.02 -1.03 0.89
N ALA A 105 -9.24 -0.67 -0.38
CA ALA A 105 -10.21 -1.36 -1.23
C ALA A 105 -9.81 -2.80 -1.56
N MET A 106 -8.52 -3.05 -1.82
CA MET A 106 -8.02 -4.40 -2.12
C MET A 106 -8.28 -5.42 -1.03
N PRO A 107 -7.88 -5.22 0.24
CA PRO A 107 -8.18 -6.20 1.29
C PRO A 107 -9.68 -6.39 1.50
N LEU A 108 -10.48 -5.33 1.35
CA LEU A 108 -11.94 -5.43 1.46
C LEU A 108 -12.54 -6.28 0.34
N SER A 109 -12.11 -6.08 -0.92
CA SER A 109 -12.57 -6.91 -2.04
C SER A 109 -12.11 -8.36 -1.89
N GLY A 110 -10.85 -8.60 -1.48
CA GLY A 110 -10.35 -9.94 -1.22
C GLY A 110 -11.14 -10.67 -0.11
N MET A 111 -11.50 -9.97 0.98
CA MET A 111 -12.36 -10.54 2.03
C MET A 111 -13.77 -10.82 1.51
N ALA A 112 -14.35 -9.95 0.69
CA ALA A 112 -15.66 -10.16 0.09
C ALA A 112 -15.66 -11.37 -0.86
N ALA A 113 -14.60 -11.54 -1.65
CA ALA A 113 -14.44 -12.72 -2.49
C ALA A 113 -14.25 -13.99 -1.66
N TRP A 114 -13.25 -14.02 -0.79
CA TRP A 114 -12.84 -15.23 -0.07
C TRP A 114 -13.89 -15.73 0.93
N PHE A 115 -14.46 -14.84 1.74
CA PHE A 115 -15.44 -15.21 2.76
C PHE A 115 -16.89 -15.08 2.31
N GLY A 116 -17.16 -14.24 1.30
CA GLY A 116 -18.50 -13.96 0.79
C GLY A 116 -18.84 -14.73 -0.48
N GLY A 117 -17.87 -15.34 -1.16
CA GLY A 117 -18.11 -16.02 -2.44
C GLY A 117 -18.59 -15.04 -3.52
N ILE A 118 -18.09 -13.79 -3.52
CA ILE A 118 -18.54 -12.73 -4.43
C ILE A 118 -17.57 -12.64 -5.61
N ASP A 119 -17.87 -13.31 -6.73
CA ASP A 119 -17.03 -13.33 -7.93
C ASP A 119 -16.67 -11.94 -8.46
N PRO A 120 -17.59 -10.95 -8.59
CA PRO A 120 -17.20 -9.61 -9.00
C PRO A 120 -16.20 -8.92 -8.08
N ALA A 121 -16.13 -9.30 -6.80
CA ALA A 121 -15.14 -8.77 -5.87
C ALA A 121 -13.74 -9.38 -6.10
N ALA A 122 -13.67 -10.64 -6.56
CA ALA A 122 -12.43 -11.28 -6.98
C ALA A 122 -11.89 -10.60 -8.25
N GLU A 123 -12.71 -10.38 -9.26
CA GLU A 123 -12.33 -9.66 -10.47
C GLU A 123 -11.83 -8.24 -10.16
N ALA A 124 -12.54 -7.51 -9.30
CA ALA A 124 -12.12 -6.19 -8.85
C ALA A 124 -10.77 -6.23 -8.11
N HIS A 125 -10.53 -7.26 -7.29
CA HIS A 125 -9.25 -7.46 -6.60
C HIS A 125 -8.09 -7.63 -7.58
N GLU A 126 -8.27 -8.44 -8.62
CA GLU A 126 -7.26 -8.67 -9.67
C GLU A 126 -6.94 -7.37 -10.44
N VAL A 127 -7.95 -6.60 -10.83
CA VAL A 127 -7.74 -5.29 -11.48
C VAL A 127 -7.00 -4.32 -10.57
N MET A 128 -7.40 -4.24 -9.31
CA MET A 128 -6.75 -3.38 -8.32
C MET A 128 -5.32 -3.82 -8.01
N LYS A 129 -5.00 -5.11 -8.09
CA LYS A 129 -3.64 -5.64 -7.97
C LYS A 129 -2.71 -5.01 -9.00
N VAL A 130 -3.11 -4.99 -10.27
CA VAL A 130 -2.33 -4.37 -11.35
C VAL A 130 -2.19 -2.86 -11.13
N ALA A 131 -3.27 -2.18 -10.77
CA ALA A 131 -3.27 -0.74 -10.49
C ALA A 131 -2.35 -0.40 -9.30
N LEU A 132 -2.40 -1.19 -8.22
CA LEU A 132 -1.51 -0.99 -7.06
C LEU A 132 -0.04 -1.19 -7.44
N LEU A 133 0.28 -2.24 -8.20
CA LEU A 133 1.65 -2.50 -8.63
C LEU A 133 2.19 -1.34 -9.49
N ALA A 134 1.39 -0.83 -10.42
CA ALA A 134 1.76 0.30 -11.26
C ALA A 134 2.00 1.58 -10.43
N LEU A 135 1.11 1.87 -9.46
CA LEU A 135 1.27 3.03 -8.57
C LEU A 135 2.46 2.89 -7.61
N VAL A 136 2.71 1.70 -7.08
CA VAL A 136 3.90 1.43 -6.25
C VAL A 136 5.17 1.62 -7.08
N ALA A 137 5.22 1.10 -8.31
CA ALA A 137 6.35 1.30 -9.20
C ALA A 137 6.58 2.80 -9.49
N ALA A 138 5.53 3.54 -9.83
CA ALA A 138 5.61 4.99 -10.05
C ALA A 138 6.09 5.74 -8.79
N HIS A 139 5.59 5.36 -7.60
CA HIS A 139 5.99 5.93 -6.31
C HIS A 139 7.48 5.69 -6.01
N VAL A 140 7.95 4.46 -6.23
CA VAL A 140 9.37 4.12 -6.03
C VAL A 140 10.25 4.85 -7.04
N LEU A 141 9.87 4.90 -8.32
CA LEU A 141 10.61 5.62 -9.35
C LEU A 141 10.69 7.12 -9.04
N ALA A 142 9.60 7.73 -8.58
CA ALA A 142 9.61 9.13 -8.14
C ALA A 142 10.57 9.34 -6.95
N ALA A 143 10.54 8.47 -5.94
CA ALA A 143 11.44 8.54 -4.80
C ALA A 143 12.92 8.38 -5.21
N LEU A 144 13.22 7.48 -6.15
CA LEU A 144 14.56 7.31 -6.70
C LEU A 144 15.00 8.51 -7.53
N TRP A 145 14.08 9.12 -8.31
CA TRP A 145 14.35 10.35 -9.05
C TRP A 145 14.76 11.49 -8.10
N HIS A 146 14.01 11.70 -7.02
CA HIS A 146 14.36 12.68 -5.98
C HIS A 146 15.73 12.37 -5.33
N GLN A 147 16.03 11.09 -5.09
CA GLN A 147 17.29 10.69 -4.45
C GLN A 147 18.51 10.83 -5.38
N LEU A 148 18.39 10.42 -6.64
CA LEU A 148 19.53 10.28 -7.54
C LEU A 148 19.75 11.54 -8.38
N TRP A 149 18.68 12.20 -8.81
CA TRP A 149 18.73 13.34 -9.73
C TRP A 149 18.57 14.66 -9.02
N LEU A 150 17.49 14.85 -8.28
CA LEU A 150 17.21 16.10 -7.58
C LEU A 150 18.07 16.27 -6.30
N LYS A 151 18.43 15.14 -5.66
CA LYS A 151 19.26 15.09 -4.44
C LYS A 151 18.74 16.00 -3.32
N ASP A 152 17.42 16.15 -3.22
CA ASP A 152 16.73 17.05 -2.30
C ASP A 152 16.48 16.45 -0.90
N GLY A 153 16.96 15.23 -0.67
CA GLY A 153 16.84 14.56 0.63
C GLY A 153 15.45 14.02 0.95
N LEU A 154 14.51 13.96 -0.02
CA LEU A 154 13.14 13.51 0.20
C LEU A 154 13.10 12.08 0.79
N LEU A 155 13.90 11.16 0.27
CA LEU A 155 14.00 9.78 0.78
C LEU A 155 14.55 9.74 2.21
N LEU A 156 15.40 10.68 2.60
CA LEU A 156 15.96 10.75 3.95
C LEU A 156 14.89 11.02 5.00
N ARG A 157 13.79 11.73 4.63
CA ARG A 157 12.64 11.99 5.50
C ARG A 157 11.92 10.69 5.91
N MET A 158 12.06 9.61 5.12
CA MET A 158 11.51 8.28 5.42
C MET A 158 12.52 7.34 6.09
N LYS A 159 13.71 7.83 6.46
CA LYS A 159 14.75 7.09 7.18
C LYS A 159 15.02 7.64 8.57
N ARG A 160 14.88 8.96 8.75
CA ARG A 160 15.20 9.66 10.00
C ARG A 160 13.99 10.42 10.50
N PRO A 161 13.48 10.11 11.71
CA PRO A 161 12.41 10.88 12.31
C PRO A 161 12.90 12.28 12.67
N LEU A 162 12.01 13.26 12.50
CA LEU A 162 12.19 14.64 12.96
C LEU A 162 10.94 15.00 13.78
N ASP A 163 10.88 14.41 14.96
CA ASP A 163 9.80 14.68 15.94
C ASP A 163 10.00 16.02 16.63
#